data_d97b01ae88d4b84e05dd84574711b430
#
_entry.id   d97b01ae88d4b84e05dd84574711b430
#
_cell.length_a   1.000
_cell.length_b   1.000
_cell.length_c   1.000
_cell.angle_alpha   90.00
_cell.angle_beta   90.00
_cell.angle_gamma   90.00
#
_symmetry.space_group_name_H-M   'P 1'
#
loop_
_entity.id
_entity.type
_entity.pdbx_description
1 polymer ?
#
loop_
_entity_poly.entity_id
_entity_poly.type
_entity_poly.pdbx_seq_one_letter_code
_entity_poly.pdbx_strand_id
1 'polypeptide(L)'
;MRSALWLAFLFALAIVVALFASSNGGHITIYFPPYRVDTSLNFFIAVVLGVLVAGLIAWRTFAAILDLPKQAAAYRRKQREARAVAHLSEAIEDIFAGRFSKALKAAEAASANSAMAETAALLAARSAHRLNKYAVRDEWLAKIKSADKQQARLVAMADMQMDSNDPDGALATIDQLQKGGSRQLFVQRIALKANQRLKRWEEVLRLTYSLSKREAIHPVVAQKTVQEAVAKLVQQKASDHEALLRIWKNLPKTDRKASRVALVMAKGLLATGQQDLARELIEESLDDQWDEVLLGTYPECLPAGSTTLVLAQKLETWMTKYPGEPALSLALGKLCLAQKLWGKSKSSLQSVVRDFKSKPAMKAEAHMTLAKLHEALQEPTEAAEQYKLAAQIYATI
;
A
#
# COMPACT_ATOMS: atom_id res chain seq x y z
N MET A 1 21.21 8.08 55.46
CA MET A 1 20.42 8.85 56.49
C MET A 1 19.42 7.97 57.26
N ARG A 2 18.65 7.05 56.62
CA ARG A 2 17.71 6.16 57.35
C ARG A 2 18.39 5.19 58.31
N SER A 3 19.56 4.66 58.00
CA SER A 3 20.34 3.78 58.89
C SER A 3 20.89 4.48 60.14
N ALA A 4 21.32 5.74 59.98
CA ALA A 4 21.82 6.56 61.13
C ALA A 4 20.69 6.91 62.11
N LEU A 5 19.51 7.23 61.60
CA LEU A 5 18.32 7.47 62.42
C LEU A 5 17.87 6.23 63.20
N TRP A 6 17.97 5.05 62.59
CA TRP A 6 17.66 3.77 63.19
C TRP A 6 18.69 3.43 64.33
N LEU A 7 19.96 3.69 64.09
CA LEU A 7 21.01 3.52 65.11
C LEU A 7 20.81 4.47 66.29
N ALA A 8 20.50 5.74 66.05
CA ALA A 8 20.22 6.71 67.09
C ALA A 8 18.97 6.31 67.91
N PHE A 9 17.93 5.82 67.26
CA PHE A 9 16.71 5.34 67.93
C PHE A 9 17.01 4.08 68.80
N LEU A 10 17.79 3.13 68.32
CA LEU A 10 18.19 1.92 69.07
C LEU A 10 19.03 2.33 70.30
N PHE A 11 19.93 3.30 70.17
CA PHE A 11 20.76 3.78 71.24
C PHE A 11 19.94 4.50 72.32
N ALA A 12 18.99 5.39 71.91
CA ALA A 12 18.06 6.04 72.81
C ALA A 12 17.16 5.02 73.54
N LEU A 13 16.66 4.03 72.84
CA LEU A 13 15.87 2.92 73.40
C LEU A 13 16.68 2.11 74.43
N ALA A 14 17.94 1.83 74.13
CA ALA A 14 18.84 1.11 75.05
C ALA A 14 19.09 1.89 76.34
N ILE A 15 19.27 3.20 76.26
CA ILE A 15 19.41 4.08 77.45
C ILE A 15 18.14 4.06 78.30
N VAL A 16 16.96 4.20 77.70
CA VAL A 16 15.67 4.13 78.41
C VAL A 16 15.47 2.78 79.11
N VAL A 17 15.78 1.70 78.44
CA VAL A 17 15.70 0.35 78.99
C VAL A 17 16.70 0.16 80.16
N ALA A 18 17.92 0.67 80.04
CA ALA A 18 18.93 0.62 81.12
C ALA A 18 18.53 1.43 82.35
N LEU A 19 17.96 2.62 82.14
CA LEU A 19 17.45 3.44 83.24
C LEU A 19 16.26 2.80 83.98
N PHE A 20 15.35 2.22 83.22
CA PHE A 20 14.20 1.49 83.78
C PHE A 20 14.66 0.22 84.53
N ALA A 21 15.61 -0.50 84.01
CA ALA A 21 16.18 -1.70 84.63
C ALA A 21 16.91 -1.36 85.95
N SER A 22 17.56 -0.20 86.05
CA SER A 22 18.28 0.20 87.26
C SER A 22 17.36 0.65 88.41
N SER A 23 16.14 1.13 88.11
CA SER A 23 15.17 1.60 89.11
C SER A 23 14.22 0.53 89.66
N ASN A 24 14.21 -0.66 89.08
CA ASN A 24 13.25 -1.73 89.41
C ASN A 24 13.90 -2.89 90.11
N GLY A 25 13.76 -2.98 91.44
CA GLY A 25 14.27 -4.05 92.31
C GLY A 25 13.33 -5.29 92.48
N GLY A 26 12.31 -5.42 91.55
CA GLY A 26 11.36 -6.54 91.69
C GLY A 26 11.96 -7.89 91.39
N HIS A 27 11.51 -8.94 92.18
CA HIS A 27 11.89 -10.34 92.01
C HIS A 27 10.66 -11.15 91.62
N ILE A 28 10.82 -12.11 90.69
CA ILE A 28 9.79 -13.06 90.27
C ILE A 28 10.24 -14.44 90.74
N THR A 29 9.36 -15.11 91.49
CA THR A 29 9.55 -16.49 91.93
C THR A 29 8.68 -17.47 91.10
N ILE A 30 9.29 -18.31 90.32
CA ILE A 30 8.58 -19.31 89.50
C ILE A 30 8.60 -20.62 90.24
N TYR A 31 7.41 -21.13 90.53
CA TYR A 31 7.26 -22.40 91.27
C TYR A 31 7.01 -23.54 90.28
N PHE A 32 7.96 -24.43 90.16
CA PHE A 32 7.82 -25.66 89.40
C PHE A 32 8.25 -26.84 90.26
N PRO A 33 7.32 -27.47 90.99
CA PRO A 33 7.70 -28.54 91.97
C PRO A 33 8.53 -29.65 91.31
N PRO A 34 9.67 -30.05 91.93
CA PRO A 34 10.18 -29.64 93.21
C PRO A 34 11.14 -28.45 93.25
N TYR A 35 11.24 -27.72 92.14
CA TYR A 35 12.20 -26.63 91.97
C TYR A 35 11.51 -25.23 92.15
N ARG A 36 12.26 -24.35 92.84
CA ARG A 36 11.94 -22.95 92.99
C ARG A 36 13.05 -22.12 92.34
N VAL A 37 12.68 -21.29 91.38
CA VAL A 37 13.62 -20.42 90.63
C VAL A 37 13.29 -19.00 91.00
N ASP A 38 14.15 -18.32 91.71
CA ASP A 38 14.06 -16.89 92.03
C ASP A 38 14.92 -16.11 91.03
N THR A 39 14.30 -15.23 90.29
CA THR A 39 14.98 -14.43 89.26
C THR A 39 14.55 -12.97 89.33
N SER A 40 15.40 -12.06 88.83
CA SER A 40 15.03 -10.62 88.78
C SER A 40 13.96 -10.37 87.69
N LEU A 41 13.05 -9.47 87.98
CA LEU A 41 12.00 -9.07 87.05
C LEU A 41 12.59 -8.64 85.68
N ASN A 42 13.71 -7.91 85.72
CA ASN A 42 14.40 -7.44 84.53
C ASN A 42 14.94 -8.61 83.64
N PHE A 43 15.49 -9.69 84.28
CA PHE A 43 15.95 -10.86 83.58
C PHE A 43 14.77 -11.64 82.93
N PHE A 44 13.66 -11.78 83.68
CA PHE A 44 12.45 -12.38 83.14
C PHE A 44 11.90 -11.67 81.92
N ILE A 45 11.79 -10.28 81.96
CA ILE A 45 11.38 -9.47 80.86
C ILE A 45 12.32 -9.61 79.66
N ALA A 46 13.64 -9.63 79.88
CA ALA A 46 14.64 -9.82 78.85
C ALA A 46 14.51 -11.20 78.16
N VAL A 47 14.27 -12.26 78.92
CA VAL A 47 14.05 -13.61 78.37
C VAL A 47 12.76 -13.69 77.57
N VAL A 48 11.65 -13.13 78.06
CA VAL A 48 10.36 -13.08 77.35
C VAL A 48 10.50 -12.29 76.06
N LEU A 49 11.16 -11.12 76.09
CA LEU A 49 11.41 -10.33 74.92
C LEU A 49 12.31 -11.05 73.91
N GLY A 50 13.37 -11.73 74.41
CA GLY A 50 14.23 -12.57 73.57
C GLY A 50 13.50 -13.68 72.87
N VAL A 51 12.61 -14.40 73.58
CA VAL A 51 11.76 -15.48 72.99
C VAL A 51 10.79 -14.89 71.95
N LEU A 52 10.17 -13.73 72.23
CA LEU A 52 9.29 -13.06 71.26
C LEU A 52 10.03 -12.66 69.99
N VAL A 53 11.21 -12.05 70.14
CA VAL A 53 12.05 -11.66 69.00
C VAL A 53 12.51 -12.91 68.22
N ALA A 54 12.98 -13.94 68.90
CA ALA A 54 13.34 -15.21 68.25
C ALA A 54 12.14 -15.87 67.51
N GLY A 55 10.95 -15.80 68.11
CA GLY A 55 9.71 -16.25 67.51
C GLY A 55 9.33 -15.47 66.23
N LEU A 56 9.48 -14.16 66.31
CA LEU A 56 9.23 -13.28 65.13
C LEU A 56 10.23 -13.52 63.99
N ILE A 57 11.51 -13.73 64.36
CA ILE A 57 12.55 -14.06 63.34
C ILE A 57 12.25 -15.43 62.71
N ALA A 58 11.96 -16.44 63.59
CA ALA A 58 11.60 -17.79 63.08
C ALA A 58 10.35 -17.76 62.19
N TRP A 59 9.32 -16.98 62.56
CA TRP A 59 8.13 -16.83 61.75
C TRP A 59 8.44 -16.17 60.40
N ARG A 60 9.24 -15.07 60.39
CA ARG A 60 9.63 -14.39 59.14
C ARG A 60 10.48 -15.26 58.23
N THR A 61 11.44 -15.99 58.79
CA THR A 61 12.28 -16.92 57.99
C THR A 61 11.45 -18.06 57.43
N PHE A 62 10.53 -18.63 58.22
CA PHE A 62 9.60 -19.65 57.75
C PHE A 62 8.67 -19.17 56.64
N ALA A 63 8.08 -17.97 56.82
CA ALA A 63 7.25 -17.34 55.79
C ALA A 63 8.04 -17.03 54.49
N ALA A 64 9.30 -16.55 54.62
CA ALA A 64 10.17 -16.31 53.47
C ALA A 64 10.51 -17.62 52.71
N ILE A 65 10.74 -18.72 53.43
CA ILE A 65 10.99 -20.04 52.82
C ILE A 65 9.76 -20.52 52.04
N LEU A 66 8.55 -20.33 52.59
CA LEU A 66 7.31 -20.69 51.90
C LEU A 66 7.04 -19.88 50.65
N ASP A 67 7.54 -18.63 50.57
CA ASP A 67 7.37 -17.77 49.39
C ASP A 67 8.47 -17.99 48.34
N LEU A 68 9.59 -18.62 48.64
CA LEU A 68 10.66 -18.91 47.70
C LEU A 68 10.19 -19.62 46.43
N PRO A 69 9.34 -20.69 46.48
CA PRO A 69 8.87 -21.35 45.25
C PRO A 69 8.01 -20.43 44.39
N LYS A 70 7.18 -19.54 44.96
CA LYS A 70 6.38 -18.57 44.23
C LYS A 70 7.26 -17.53 43.52
N GLN A 71 8.26 -16.98 44.21
CA GLN A 71 9.23 -16.04 43.66
C GLN A 71 10.06 -16.72 42.54
N ALA A 72 10.52 -17.94 42.74
CA ALA A 72 11.25 -18.71 41.73
C ALA A 72 10.37 -18.98 40.48
N ALA A 73 9.10 -19.31 40.69
CA ALA A 73 8.15 -19.50 39.59
C ALA A 73 7.90 -18.15 38.81
N ALA A 74 7.71 -17.06 39.53
CA ALA A 74 7.55 -15.72 38.94
C ALA A 74 8.81 -15.28 38.16
N TYR A 75 10.00 -15.54 38.73
CA TYR A 75 11.27 -15.25 38.05
C TYR A 75 11.45 -16.08 36.77
N ARG A 76 11.17 -17.39 36.84
CA ARG A 76 11.23 -18.28 35.66
C ARG A 76 10.23 -17.84 34.58
N ARG A 77 9.03 -17.40 34.98
CA ARG A 77 8.03 -16.89 34.06
C ARG A 77 8.53 -15.61 33.35
N LYS A 78 9.03 -14.62 34.09
CA LYS A 78 9.63 -13.42 33.54
C LYS A 78 10.80 -13.73 32.59
N GLN A 79 11.65 -14.67 32.95
CA GLN A 79 12.78 -15.07 32.11
C GLN A 79 12.32 -15.76 30.81
N ARG A 80 11.28 -16.60 30.88
CA ARG A 80 10.67 -17.19 29.67
C ARG A 80 10.01 -16.15 28.76
N GLU A 81 9.31 -15.19 29.34
CA GLU A 81 8.73 -14.06 28.61
C GLU A 81 9.82 -13.21 27.95
N ALA A 82 10.87 -12.85 28.66
CA ALA A 82 11.98 -12.08 28.12
C ALA A 82 12.70 -12.82 26.96
N ARG A 83 12.91 -14.13 27.09
CA ARG A 83 13.50 -14.94 26.00
C ARG A 83 12.58 -15.02 24.80
N ALA A 84 11.27 -15.17 25.00
CA ALA A 84 10.31 -15.21 23.90
C ALA A 84 10.26 -13.88 23.14
N VAL A 85 10.33 -12.73 23.85
CA VAL A 85 10.43 -11.41 23.24
C VAL A 85 11.74 -11.27 22.45
N ALA A 86 12.88 -11.74 23.01
CA ALA A 86 14.17 -11.70 22.30
C ALA A 86 14.12 -12.51 20.99
N HIS A 87 13.59 -13.73 21.03
CA HIS A 87 13.43 -14.55 19.82
C HIS A 87 12.43 -13.92 18.82
N LEU A 88 11.40 -13.24 19.29
CA LEU A 88 10.47 -12.52 18.40
C LEU A 88 11.18 -11.37 17.70
N SER A 89 12.01 -10.59 18.42
CA SER A 89 12.82 -9.51 17.84
C SER A 89 13.82 -10.06 16.82
N GLU A 90 14.51 -11.15 17.15
CA GLU A 90 15.42 -11.84 16.25
C GLU A 90 14.70 -12.31 14.96
N ALA A 91 13.50 -12.88 15.09
CA ALA A 91 12.70 -13.30 13.95
C ALA A 91 12.34 -12.12 13.03
N ILE A 92 11.97 -10.97 13.61
CA ILE A 92 11.65 -9.75 12.85
C ILE A 92 12.90 -9.25 12.12
N GLU A 93 14.03 -9.12 12.82
CA GLU A 93 15.31 -8.67 12.22
C GLU A 93 15.74 -9.59 11.09
N ASP A 94 15.64 -10.91 11.27
CA ASP A 94 15.99 -11.89 10.25
C ASP A 94 15.04 -11.86 9.04
N ILE A 95 13.75 -11.54 9.22
CA ILE A 95 12.81 -11.33 8.11
C ILE A 95 13.27 -10.11 7.27
N PHE A 96 13.59 -8.98 7.91
CA PHE A 96 14.06 -7.78 7.22
C PHE A 96 15.42 -7.98 6.55
N ALA A 97 16.28 -8.80 7.17
CA ALA A 97 17.57 -9.18 6.58
C ALA A 97 17.48 -10.27 5.49
N GLY A 98 16.26 -10.78 5.19
CA GLY A 98 16.05 -11.84 4.20
C GLY A 98 16.50 -13.23 4.65
N ARG A 99 16.86 -13.42 5.93
CA ARG A 99 17.34 -14.70 6.50
C ARG A 99 16.18 -15.58 6.96
N PHE A 100 15.25 -15.91 6.07
CA PHE A 100 13.97 -16.56 6.38
C PHE A 100 14.09 -17.91 7.12
N SER A 101 15.17 -18.69 6.89
CA SER A 101 15.40 -19.94 7.62
C SER A 101 15.70 -19.73 9.10
N LYS A 102 16.45 -18.66 9.44
CA LYS A 102 16.73 -18.27 10.83
C LYS A 102 15.49 -17.68 11.46
N ALA A 103 14.81 -16.78 10.74
CA ALA A 103 13.56 -16.18 11.18
C ALA A 103 12.49 -17.23 11.55
N LEU A 104 12.37 -18.31 10.75
CA LEU A 104 11.44 -19.40 11.05
C LEU A 104 11.79 -20.09 12.36
N LYS A 105 13.07 -20.43 12.60
CA LYS A 105 13.53 -21.07 13.84
C LYS A 105 13.35 -20.17 15.06
N ALA A 106 13.67 -18.87 14.93
CA ALA A 106 13.48 -17.90 16.00
C ALA A 106 11.99 -17.71 16.34
N ALA A 107 11.12 -17.63 15.33
CA ALA A 107 9.68 -17.56 15.53
C ALA A 107 9.13 -18.83 16.19
N GLU A 108 9.62 -20.01 15.81
CA GLU A 108 9.27 -21.29 16.45
C GLU A 108 9.67 -21.30 17.93
N ALA A 109 10.89 -20.85 18.27
CA ALA A 109 11.33 -20.72 19.66
C ALA A 109 10.47 -19.73 20.46
N ALA A 110 10.08 -18.59 19.86
CA ALA A 110 9.19 -17.61 20.48
C ALA A 110 7.80 -18.18 20.76
N SER A 111 7.29 -19.06 19.88
CA SER A 111 5.96 -19.67 19.99
C SER A 111 5.79 -20.61 21.21
N ALA A 112 6.88 -21.02 21.84
CA ALA A 112 6.83 -21.80 23.08
C ALA A 112 6.20 -21.02 24.25
N ASN A 113 6.13 -19.69 24.17
CA ASN A 113 5.41 -18.87 25.14
C ASN A 113 3.98 -18.62 24.64
N SER A 114 2.98 -19.01 25.44
CA SER A 114 1.57 -18.90 25.06
C SER A 114 1.12 -17.46 24.76
N ALA A 115 1.69 -16.47 25.46
CA ALA A 115 1.35 -15.04 25.20
C ALA A 115 1.85 -14.53 23.85
N MET A 116 2.93 -15.11 23.32
CA MET A 116 3.55 -14.70 22.05
C MET A 116 3.26 -15.68 20.89
N ALA A 117 2.64 -16.82 21.20
CA ALA A 117 2.49 -17.95 20.28
C ALA A 117 1.84 -17.56 18.95
N GLU A 118 0.74 -16.81 18.96
CA GLU A 118 0.03 -16.44 17.74
C GLU A 118 0.74 -15.34 16.95
N THR A 119 1.43 -14.42 17.64
CA THR A 119 2.26 -13.41 16.96
C THR A 119 3.47 -14.05 16.30
N ALA A 120 4.11 -14.98 17.00
CA ALA A 120 5.20 -15.80 16.47
C ALA A 120 4.73 -16.64 15.27
N ALA A 121 3.50 -17.17 15.33
CA ALA A 121 2.92 -17.94 14.23
C ALA A 121 2.76 -17.13 12.94
N LEU A 122 2.43 -15.83 13.02
CA LEU A 122 2.39 -14.96 11.86
C LEU A 122 3.78 -14.79 11.21
N LEU A 123 4.81 -14.60 12.04
CA LEU A 123 6.19 -14.46 11.54
C LEU A 123 6.72 -15.78 10.96
N ALA A 124 6.41 -16.92 11.63
CA ALA A 124 6.76 -18.26 11.15
C ALA A 124 6.08 -18.55 9.80
N ALA A 125 4.78 -18.26 9.69
CA ALA A 125 4.03 -18.44 8.43
C ALA A 125 4.63 -17.60 7.29
N ARG A 126 4.97 -16.33 7.55
CA ARG A 126 5.61 -15.47 6.53
C ARG A 126 6.99 -16.01 6.13
N SER A 127 7.78 -16.44 7.09
CA SER A 127 9.10 -17.01 6.83
C SER A 127 9.02 -18.31 6.04
N ALA A 128 8.09 -19.20 6.41
CA ALA A 128 7.82 -20.45 5.68
C ALA A 128 7.36 -20.18 4.24
N HIS A 129 6.50 -19.18 4.05
CA HIS A 129 6.04 -18.76 2.73
C HIS A 129 7.21 -18.31 1.84
N ARG A 130 8.12 -17.46 2.36
CA ARG A 130 9.31 -17.00 1.64
C ARG A 130 10.31 -18.11 1.31
N LEU A 131 10.23 -19.22 2.03
CA LEU A 131 10.99 -20.45 1.77
C LEU A 131 10.26 -21.42 0.83
N ASN A 132 9.10 -21.06 0.29
CA ASN A 132 8.20 -21.90 -0.52
C ASN A 132 7.71 -23.17 0.22
N LYS A 133 7.72 -23.15 1.57
CA LYS A 133 7.22 -24.23 2.41
C LYS A 133 5.74 -24.01 2.74
N TYR A 134 4.87 -24.17 1.75
CA TYR A 134 3.45 -23.80 1.85
C TYR A 134 2.69 -24.63 2.88
N ALA A 135 2.96 -25.91 3.02
CA ALA A 135 2.34 -26.75 4.05
C ALA A 135 2.65 -26.24 5.46
N VAL A 136 3.93 -25.93 5.74
CA VAL A 136 4.37 -25.38 7.03
C VAL A 136 3.73 -24.01 7.29
N ARG A 137 3.60 -23.16 6.26
CA ARG A 137 2.88 -21.89 6.36
C ARG A 137 1.46 -22.09 6.85
N ASP A 138 0.73 -23.02 6.22
CA ASP A 138 -0.69 -23.26 6.51
C ASP A 138 -0.88 -23.84 7.92
N GLU A 139 0.02 -24.71 8.37
CA GLU A 139 0.06 -25.20 9.75
C GLU A 139 0.23 -24.05 10.76
N TRP A 140 1.14 -23.11 10.48
CA TRP A 140 1.33 -21.94 11.37
C TRP A 140 0.13 -21.01 11.37
N LEU A 141 -0.48 -20.74 10.21
CA LEU A 141 -1.70 -19.93 10.12
C LEU A 141 -2.88 -20.57 10.87
N ALA A 142 -2.98 -21.91 10.87
CA ALA A 142 -4.03 -22.65 11.59
C ALA A 142 -3.91 -22.55 13.12
N LYS A 143 -2.72 -22.24 13.65
CA LYS A 143 -2.50 -22.03 15.09
C LYS A 143 -3.09 -20.72 15.61
N ILE A 144 -3.44 -19.76 14.73
CA ILE A 144 -3.99 -18.48 15.10
C ILE A 144 -5.50 -18.60 15.20
N LYS A 145 -6.01 -18.60 16.44
CA LYS A 145 -7.44 -18.83 16.74
C LYS A 145 -8.13 -17.64 17.39
N SER A 146 -7.36 -16.73 18.03
CA SER A 146 -7.90 -15.57 18.74
C SER A 146 -8.63 -14.62 17.81
N ALA A 147 -9.80 -14.14 18.19
CA ALA A 147 -10.64 -13.25 17.38
C ALA A 147 -9.94 -11.92 17.05
N ASP A 148 -9.17 -11.38 17.99
CA ASP A 148 -8.39 -10.14 17.82
C ASP A 148 -7.27 -10.26 16.78
N LYS A 149 -6.74 -11.48 16.52
CA LYS A 149 -5.68 -11.73 15.55
C LYS A 149 -6.16 -12.30 14.21
N GLN A 150 -7.42 -12.64 14.09
CA GLN A 150 -8.00 -13.14 12.83
C GLN A 150 -7.84 -12.15 11.68
N GLN A 151 -7.99 -10.86 11.96
CA GLN A 151 -7.79 -9.82 10.95
C GLN A 151 -6.34 -9.82 10.42
N ALA A 152 -5.35 -9.86 11.31
CA ALA A 152 -3.94 -9.91 10.93
C ALA A 152 -3.61 -11.19 10.14
N ARG A 153 -4.17 -12.32 10.55
CA ARG A 153 -4.04 -13.61 9.85
C ARG A 153 -4.55 -13.53 8.41
N LEU A 154 -5.78 -13.01 8.21
CA LEU A 154 -6.38 -12.90 6.89
C LEU A 154 -5.63 -11.91 5.99
N VAL A 155 -5.16 -10.78 6.55
CA VAL A 155 -4.32 -9.82 5.81
C VAL A 155 -3.01 -10.47 5.36
N ALA A 156 -2.34 -11.18 6.26
CA ALA A 156 -1.10 -11.89 5.92
C ALA A 156 -1.36 -13.00 4.87
N MET A 157 -2.47 -13.72 4.98
CA MET A 157 -2.87 -14.74 4.02
C MET A 157 -3.11 -14.15 2.62
N ALA A 158 -3.87 -13.05 2.52
CA ALA A 158 -4.12 -12.39 1.24
C ALA A 158 -2.82 -11.88 0.58
N ASP A 159 -1.89 -11.31 1.36
CA ASP A 159 -0.58 -10.87 0.86
C ASP A 159 0.26 -12.05 0.34
N MET A 160 0.28 -13.17 1.08
CA MET A 160 0.99 -14.38 0.67
C MET A 160 0.37 -15.04 -0.56
N GLN A 161 -0.96 -15.02 -0.71
CA GLN A 161 -1.64 -15.51 -1.91
C GLN A 161 -1.26 -14.68 -3.14
N MET A 162 -1.15 -13.36 -2.99
CA MET A 162 -0.64 -12.50 -4.07
C MET A 162 0.81 -12.81 -4.45
N ASP A 163 1.67 -13.08 -3.47
CA ASP A 163 3.05 -13.50 -3.71
C ASP A 163 3.12 -14.86 -4.43
N SER A 164 2.19 -15.78 -4.14
CA SER A 164 2.06 -17.09 -4.81
C SER A 164 1.37 -17.03 -6.17
N ASN A 165 1.06 -15.84 -6.70
CA ASN A 165 0.31 -15.63 -7.94
C ASN A 165 -1.10 -16.23 -7.92
N ASP A 166 -1.77 -16.19 -6.75
CA ASP A 166 -3.18 -16.57 -6.57
C ASP A 166 -4.04 -15.34 -6.28
N PRO A 167 -4.38 -14.54 -7.29
CA PRO A 167 -5.18 -13.33 -7.09
C PRO A 167 -6.64 -13.62 -6.75
N ASP A 168 -7.23 -14.72 -7.21
CA ASP A 168 -8.61 -15.09 -6.90
C ASP A 168 -8.73 -15.50 -5.42
N GLY A 169 -7.81 -16.30 -4.90
CA GLY A 169 -7.72 -16.64 -3.48
C GLY A 169 -7.52 -15.40 -2.62
N ALA A 170 -6.66 -14.48 -3.03
CA ALA A 170 -6.45 -13.21 -2.33
C ALA A 170 -7.73 -12.38 -2.24
N LEU A 171 -8.52 -12.27 -3.32
CA LEU A 171 -9.80 -11.57 -3.31
C LEU A 171 -10.82 -12.26 -2.41
N ALA A 172 -10.93 -13.58 -2.45
CA ALA A 172 -11.82 -14.33 -1.55
C ALA A 172 -11.49 -14.10 -0.08
N THR A 173 -10.20 -14.05 0.26
CA THR A 173 -9.73 -13.72 1.62
C THR A 173 -10.05 -12.26 2.00
N ILE A 174 -9.92 -11.33 1.05
CA ILE A 174 -10.26 -9.92 1.24
C ILE A 174 -11.76 -9.73 1.46
N ASP A 175 -12.61 -10.48 0.75
CA ASP A 175 -14.06 -10.43 0.95
C ASP A 175 -14.46 -10.87 2.36
N GLN A 176 -13.77 -11.88 2.92
CA GLN A 176 -13.96 -12.26 4.33
C GLN A 176 -13.59 -11.13 5.30
N LEU A 177 -12.48 -10.42 5.03
CA LEU A 177 -12.05 -9.27 5.81
C LEU A 177 -13.07 -8.12 5.77
N GLN A 178 -13.65 -7.84 4.60
CA GLN A 178 -14.62 -6.75 4.41
C GLN A 178 -15.94 -7.02 5.11
N LYS A 179 -16.40 -8.27 5.15
CA LYS A 179 -17.57 -8.70 5.94
C LYS A 179 -17.37 -8.41 7.44
N GLY A 180 -16.13 -8.47 7.92
CA GLY A 180 -15.73 -8.06 9.27
C GLY A 180 -15.59 -6.54 9.48
N GLY A 181 -15.98 -5.70 8.50
CA GLY A 181 -15.93 -4.23 8.60
C GLY A 181 -14.57 -3.58 8.35
N SER A 182 -13.56 -4.35 7.99
CA SER A 182 -12.20 -3.84 7.77
C SER A 182 -12.07 -3.12 6.42
N ARG A 183 -11.75 -1.81 6.46
CA ARG A 183 -11.45 -0.98 5.28
C ARG A 183 -10.00 -0.48 5.29
N GLN A 184 -9.06 -1.35 5.60
CA GLN A 184 -7.65 -0.97 5.67
C GLN A 184 -7.08 -0.63 4.29
N LEU A 185 -6.29 0.43 4.22
CA LEU A 185 -5.64 0.88 2.97
C LEU A 185 -4.72 -0.19 2.37
N PHE A 186 -4.03 -0.95 3.23
CA PHE A 186 -3.16 -2.03 2.79
C PHE A 186 -3.95 -3.13 2.07
N VAL A 187 -5.11 -3.53 2.61
CA VAL A 187 -6.01 -4.52 2.00
C VAL A 187 -6.52 -4.04 0.64
N GLN A 188 -6.89 -2.74 0.52
CA GLN A 188 -7.31 -2.17 -0.75
C GLN A 188 -6.17 -2.15 -1.79
N ARG A 189 -4.91 -1.98 -1.37
CA ARG A 189 -3.74 -2.10 -2.26
C ARG A 189 -3.54 -3.53 -2.76
N ILE A 190 -3.75 -4.53 -1.90
CA ILE A 190 -3.71 -5.94 -2.31
C ILE A 190 -4.85 -6.20 -3.31
N ALA A 191 -6.07 -5.74 -3.02
CA ALA A 191 -7.21 -5.88 -3.91
C ALA A 191 -6.97 -5.21 -5.27
N LEU A 192 -6.36 -4.03 -5.30
CA LEU A 192 -5.99 -3.33 -6.54
C LEU A 192 -5.06 -4.21 -7.39
N LYS A 193 -3.96 -4.71 -6.81
CA LYS A 193 -3.02 -5.59 -7.52
C LYS A 193 -3.68 -6.88 -8.01
N ALA A 194 -4.55 -7.48 -7.20
CA ALA A 194 -5.27 -8.70 -7.58
C ALA A 194 -6.19 -8.44 -8.78
N ASN A 195 -6.97 -7.36 -8.76
CA ASN A 195 -7.85 -6.99 -9.86
C ASN A 195 -7.08 -6.63 -11.15
N GLN A 196 -5.89 -6.01 -11.04
CA GLN A 196 -5.00 -5.78 -12.19
C GLN A 196 -4.57 -7.09 -12.85
N ARG A 197 -4.16 -8.10 -12.05
CA ARG A 197 -3.77 -9.42 -12.57
C ARG A 197 -4.94 -10.14 -13.22
N LEU A 198 -6.14 -10.03 -12.65
CA LEU A 198 -7.37 -10.61 -13.16
C LEU A 198 -8.02 -9.80 -14.30
N LYS A 199 -7.40 -8.69 -14.71
CA LYS A 199 -7.90 -7.80 -15.77
C LYS A 199 -9.33 -7.28 -15.51
N ARG A 200 -9.72 -7.11 -14.23
CA ARG A 200 -11.00 -6.55 -13.79
C ARG A 200 -10.90 -5.02 -13.72
N TRP A 201 -10.79 -4.38 -14.88
CA TRP A 201 -10.38 -2.98 -14.99
C TRP A 201 -11.35 -1.98 -14.39
N GLU A 202 -12.66 -2.28 -14.36
CA GLU A 202 -13.66 -1.43 -13.69
C GLU A 202 -13.39 -1.34 -12.18
N GLU A 203 -13.08 -2.48 -11.55
CA GLU A 203 -12.67 -2.53 -10.13
C GLU A 203 -11.31 -1.86 -9.88
N VAL A 204 -10.39 -1.98 -10.83
CA VAL A 204 -9.10 -1.26 -10.78
C VAL A 204 -9.33 0.25 -10.72
N LEU A 205 -10.20 0.81 -11.57
CA LEU A 205 -10.54 2.22 -11.54
C LEU A 205 -11.16 2.63 -10.21
N ARG A 206 -12.17 1.88 -9.74
CA ARG A 206 -12.86 2.15 -8.48
C ARG A 206 -11.90 2.18 -7.29
N LEU A 207 -11.02 1.17 -7.19
CA LEU A 207 -10.03 1.07 -6.12
C LEU A 207 -8.96 2.16 -6.22
N THR A 208 -8.49 2.48 -7.43
CA THR A 208 -7.51 3.55 -7.65
C THR A 208 -8.05 4.90 -7.17
N TYR A 209 -9.31 5.25 -7.50
CA TYR A 209 -9.93 6.49 -7.00
C TYR A 209 -10.12 6.47 -5.47
N SER A 210 -10.53 5.33 -4.91
CA SER A 210 -10.67 5.19 -3.46
C SER A 210 -9.35 5.40 -2.72
N LEU A 211 -8.24 4.85 -3.24
CA LEU A 211 -6.90 4.99 -2.69
C LEU A 211 -6.32 6.39 -2.90
N SER A 212 -6.56 6.98 -4.07
CA SER A 212 -6.12 8.35 -4.39
C SER A 212 -6.78 9.39 -3.49
N LYS A 213 -8.09 9.27 -3.25
CA LYS A 213 -8.84 10.16 -2.33
C LYS A 213 -8.29 10.15 -0.91
N ARG A 214 -7.62 9.05 -0.51
CA ARG A 214 -7.01 8.87 0.82
C ARG A 214 -5.50 9.06 0.82
N GLU A 215 -4.94 9.60 -0.26
CA GLU A 215 -3.49 9.78 -0.45
C GLU A 215 -2.66 8.50 -0.23
N ALA A 216 -3.30 7.34 -0.41
CA ALA A 216 -2.69 6.03 -0.18
C ALA A 216 -1.92 5.50 -1.40
N ILE A 217 -1.98 6.19 -2.54
CA ILE A 217 -1.23 5.91 -3.77
C ILE A 217 -0.64 7.21 -4.30
N HIS A 218 0.60 7.16 -4.79
CA HIS A 218 1.24 8.34 -5.35
C HIS A 218 0.47 8.85 -6.58
N PRO A 219 0.23 10.17 -6.74
CA PRO A 219 -0.61 10.73 -7.82
C PRO A 219 -0.19 10.28 -9.22
N VAL A 220 1.12 10.26 -9.51
CA VAL A 220 1.66 9.79 -10.80
C VAL A 220 1.33 8.31 -11.07
N VAL A 221 1.41 7.47 -10.04
CA VAL A 221 1.07 6.04 -10.15
C VAL A 221 -0.44 5.87 -10.35
N ALA A 222 -1.26 6.64 -9.62
CA ALA A 222 -2.71 6.64 -9.80
C ALA A 222 -3.09 7.03 -11.22
N GLN A 223 -2.55 8.12 -11.73
CA GLN A 223 -2.80 8.60 -13.10
C GLN A 223 -2.41 7.56 -14.15
N LYS A 224 -1.22 6.95 -14.01
CA LYS A 224 -0.76 5.89 -14.92
C LYS A 224 -1.70 4.67 -14.87
N THR A 225 -2.13 4.27 -13.69
CA THR A 225 -3.07 3.15 -13.50
C THR A 225 -4.43 3.43 -14.13
N VAL A 226 -4.94 4.67 -13.99
CA VAL A 226 -6.19 5.09 -14.64
C VAL A 226 -6.06 5.04 -16.16
N GLN A 227 -4.98 5.60 -16.72
CA GLN A 227 -4.73 5.59 -18.17
C GLN A 227 -4.67 4.15 -18.71
N GLU A 228 -3.96 3.26 -18.02
CA GLU A 228 -3.88 1.85 -18.42
C GLU A 228 -5.24 1.16 -18.32
N ALA A 229 -5.96 1.34 -17.21
CA ALA A 229 -7.25 0.72 -17.00
C ALA A 229 -8.28 1.18 -18.05
N VAL A 230 -8.32 2.48 -18.37
CA VAL A 230 -9.20 3.00 -19.42
C VAL A 230 -8.83 2.41 -20.79
N ALA A 231 -7.53 2.35 -21.11
CA ALA A 231 -7.09 1.78 -22.39
C ALA A 231 -7.52 0.31 -22.53
N LYS A 232 -7.38 -0.47 -21.46
CA LYS A 232 -7.78 -1.87 -21.45
C LYS A 232 -9.31 -2.05 -21.49
N LEU A 233 -10.07 -1.20 -20.82
CA LEU A 233 -11.53 -1.20 -20.86
C LEU A 233 -12.05 -0.88 -22.26
N VAL A 234 -11.49 0.15 -22.91
CA VAL A 234 -11.83 0.49 -24.29
C VAL A 234 -11.54 -0.68 -25.22
N GLN A 235 -10.40 -1.33 -25.06
CA GLN A 235 -10.06 -2.52 -25.84
C GLN A 235 -11.04 -3.69 -25.59
N GLN A 236 -11.45 -3.92 -24.33
CA GLN A 236 -12.41 -4.99 -23.98
C GLN A 236 -13.83 -4.70 -24.48
N LYS A 237 -14.22 -3.44 -24.58
CA LYS A 237 -15.55 -2.97 -24.96
C LYS A 237 -15.58 -2.36 -26.38
N ALA A 238 -14.60 -2.66 -27.22
CA ALA A 238 -14.39 -2.02 -28.52
C ALA A 238 -15.60 -2.11 -29.47
N SER A 239 -16.53 -3.02 -29.26
CA SER A 239 -17.74 -3.18 -30.10
C SER A 239 -19.00 -2.57 -29.45
N ASP A 240 -18.93 -2.06 -28.22
CA ASP A 240 -20.08 -1.54 -27.45
C ASP A 240 -19.90 -0.04 -27.15
N HIS A 241 -20.45 0.80 -28.02
CA HIS A 241 -20.35 2.27 -27.86
C HIS A 241 -21.07 2.77 -26.60
N GLU A 242 -22.18 2.14 -26.18
CA GLU A 242 -22.88 2.56 -24.96
C GLU A 242 -22.03 2.27 -23.70
N ALA A 243 -21.31 1.14 -23.69
CA ALA A 243 -20.37 0.85 -22.60
C ALA A 243 -19.23 1.87 -22.60
N LEU A 244 -18.68 2.23 -23.75
CA LEU A 244 -17.65 3.28 -23.87
C LEU A 244 -18.15 4.63 -23.32
N LEU A 245 -19.37 5.02 -23.68
CA LEU A 245 -19.98 6.25 -23.16
C LEU A 245 -20.22 6.21 -21.66
N ARG A 246 -20.67 5.07 -21.12
CA ARG A 246 -20.81 4.88 -19.66
C ARG A 246 -19.45 5.02 -18.95
N ILE A 247 -18.41 4.40 -19.49
CA ILE A 247 -17.04 4.53 -18.96
C ILE A 247 -16.65 6.00 -18.94
N TRP A 248 -16.80 6.72 -20.10
CA TRP A 248 -16.44 8.13 -20.21
C TRP A 248 -17.19 9.01 -19.21
N LYS A 249 -18.51 8.85 -19.08
CA LYS A 249 -19.32 9.64 -18.14
C LYS A 249 -18.95 9.41 -16.68
N ASN A 250 -18.48 8.20 -16.34
CA ASN A 250 -18.10 7.85 -14.98
C ASN A 250 -16.67 8.31 -14.61
N LEU A 251 -15.86 8.71 -15.59
CA LEU A 251 -14.53 9.26 -15.30
C LEU A 251 -14.65 10.67 -14.70
N PRO A 252 -13.81 11.01 -13.69
CA PRO A 252 -13.67 12.37 -13.20
C PRO A 252 -13.30 13.35 -14.33
N LYS A 253 -13.75 14.60 -14.22
CA LYS A 253 -13.42 15.63 -15.23
C LYS A 253 -11.91 15.81 -15.45
N THR A 254 -11.12 15.69 -14.38
CA THR A 254 -9.66 15.76 -14.43
C THR A 254 -9.05 14.69 -15.34
N ASP A 255 -9.57 13.46 -15.27
CA ASP A 255 -9.04 12.36 -16.09
C ASP A 255 -9.57 12.39 -17.52
N ARG A 256 -10.80 12.87 -17.72
CA ARG A 256 -11.34 13.11 -19.08
C ARG A 256 -10.51 14.11 -19.88
N LYS A 257 -9.98 15.15 -19.22
CA LYS A 257 -9.12 16.17 -19.83
C LYS A 257 -7.71 15.67 -20.14
N ALA A 258 -7.29 14.54 -19.55
CA ALA A 258 -5.98 13.97 -19.84
C ALA A 258 -5.93 13.47 -21.30
N SER A 259 -5.10 14.10 -22.12
CA SER A 259 -4.98 13.84 -23.58
C SER A 259 -4.85 12.37 -23.92
N ARG A 260 -4.13 11.60 -23.08
CA ARG A 260 -3.90 10.16 -23.29
C ARG A 260 -5.18 9.34 -23.10
N VAL A 261 -6.02 9.72 -22.13
CA VAL A 261 -7.33 9.10 -21.89
C VAL A 261 -8.29 9.49 -23.01
N ALA A 262 -8.32 10.77 -23.35
CA ALA A 262 -9.12 11.31 -24.46
C ALA A 262 -8.78 10.61 -25.79
N LEU A 263 -7.50 10.45 -26.12
CA LEU A 263 -7.04 9.77 -27.34
C LEU A 263 -7.54 8.31 -27.43
N VAL A 264 -7.40 7.54 -26.34
CA VAL A 264 -7.84 6.13 -26.33
C VAL A 264 -9.36 6.04 -26.49
N MET A 265 -10.08 6.92 -25.80
CA MET A 265 -11.55 6.98 -25.87
C MET A 265 -12.03 7.40 -27.25
N ALA A 266 -11.43 8.44 -27.85
CA ALA A 266 -11.74 8.91 -29.19
C ALA A 266 -11.55 7.80 -30.22
N LYS A 267 -10.41 7.08 -30.18
CA LYS A 267 -10.16 5.94 -31.06
C LYS A 267 -11.19 4.81 -30.89
N GLY A 268 -11.59 4.53 -29.64
CA GLY A 268 -12.65 3.55 -29.37
C GLY A 268 -13.99 3.96 -29.94
N LEU A 269 -14.39 5.22 -29.82
CA LEU A 269 -15.62 5.77 -30.36
C LEU A 269 -15.59 5.79 -31.90
N LEU A 270 -14.47 6.16 -32.52
CA LEU A 270 -14.30 6.14 -33.99
C LEU A 270 -14.43 4.70 -34.52
N ALA A 271 -13.86 3.72 -33.85
CA ALA A 271 -13.97 2.32 -34.23
C ALA A 271 -15.42 1.78 -34.17
N THR A 272 -16.28 2.40 -33.35
CA THR A 272 -17.72 2.06 -33.29
C THR A 272 -18.61 2.98 -34.15
N GLY A 273 -18.02 3.84 -34.99
CA GLY A 273 -18.75 4.72 -35.90
C GLY A 273 -19.38 5.95 -35.21
N GLN A 274 -18.88 6.31 -34.02
CA GLN A 274 -19.41 7.45 -33.25
C GLN A 274 -18.54 8.71 -33.44
N GLN A 275 -18.46 9.20 -34.69
CA GLN A 275 -17.56 10.29 -35.07
C GLN A 275 -17.89 11.60 -34.35
N ASP A 276 -19.17 11.96 -34.20
CA ASP A 276 -19.58 13.19 -33.54
C ASP A 276 -19.20 13.22 -32.06
N LEU A 277 -19.40 12.10 -31.38
CA LEU A 277 -19.01 11.97 -29.97
C LEU A 277 -17.49 11.98 -29.77
N ALA A 278 -16.74 11.35 -30.69
CA ALA A 278 -15.29 11.41 -30.68
C ALA A 278 -14.79 12.85 -30.91
N ARG A 279 -15.42 13.59 -31.83
CA ARG A 279 -15.14 14.98 -32.09
C ARG A 279 -15.33 15.86 -30.86
N GLU A 280 -16.52 15.83 -30.26
CA GLU A 280 -16.83 16.60 -29.05
C GLU A 280 -15.82 16.34 -27.91
N LEU A 281 -15.47 15.09 -27.71
CA LEU A 281 -14.48 14.66 -26.69
C LEU A 281 -13.09 15.25 -27.01
N ILE A 282 -12.64 15.18 -28.26
CA ILE A 282 -11.34 15.73 -28.67
C ILE A 282 -11.33 17.23 -28.50
N GLU A 283 -12.40 17.93 -28.94
CA GLU A 283 -12.53 19.36 -28.79
C GLU A 283 -12.50 19.83 -27.35
N GLU A 284 -13.26 19.17 -26.44
CA GLU A 284 -13.25 19.45 -25.00
C GLU A 284 -11.84 19.28 -24.40
N SER A 285 -11.12 18.22 -24.79
CA SER A 285 -9.78 17.96 -24.26
C SER A 285 -8.74 18.94 -24.79
N LEU A 286 -8.74 19.27 -26.10
CA LEU A 286 -7.78 20.19 -26.72
C LEU A 286 -7.99 21.65 -26.31
N ASP A 287 -9.23 22.05 -26.02
CA ASP A 287 -9.53 23.39 -25.52
C ASP A 287 -8.95 23.62 -24.11
N ASP A 288 -8.82 22.57 -23.32
CA ASP A 288 -8.22 22.59 -21.95
C ASP A 288 -6.70 22.40 -22.00
N GLN A 289 -6.24 21.35 -22.67
CA GLN A 289 -4.82 21.02 -22.79
C GLN A 289 -4.45 20.67 -24.22
N TRP A 290 -3.55 21.46 -24.81
CA TRP A 290 -3.06 21.23 -26.16
C TRP A 290 -2.23 19.93 -26.24
N ASP A 291 -2.53 19.07 -27.21
CA ASP A 291 -1.82 17.85 -27.50
C ASP A 291 -1.83 17.50 -28.99
N GLU A 292 -0.65 17.48 -29.60
CA GLU A 292 -0.48 17.23 -31.05
C GLU A 292 -0.95 15.81 -31.47
N VAL A 293 -0.76 14.81 -30.58
CA VAL A 293 -1.10 13.40 -30.88
C VAL A 293 -2.62 13.25 -30.90
N LEU A 294 -3.31 13.89 -29.95
CA LEU A 294 -4.76 13.88 -29.90
C LEU A 294 -5.34 14.62 -31.13
N LEU A 295 -4.76 15.75 -31.50
CA LEU A 295 -5.15 16.51 -32.71
C LEU A 295 -5.01 15.65 -33.96
N GLY A 296 -3.98 14.82 -34.07
CA GLY A 296 -3.76 13.92 -35.21
C GLY A 296 -4.95 12.99 -35.50
N THR A 297 -5.79 12.71 -34.52
CA THR A 297 -7.00 11.88 -34.66
C THR A 297 -8.24 12.68 -35.07
N TYR A 298 -8.20 14.02 -34.94
CA TYR A 298 -9.34 14.90 -35.21
C TYR A 298 -9.89 14.81 -36.65
N PRO A 299 -9.05 14.74 -37.71
CA PRO A 299 -9.54 14.57 -39.07
C PRO A 299 -10.34 13.26 -39.30
N GLU A 300 -10.13 12.22 -38.48
CA GLU A 300 -10.85 10.96 -38.56
C GLU A 300 -12.30 11.06 -38.03
N CYS A 301 -12.63 12.13 -37.32
CA CYS A 301 -13.97 12.41 -36.79
C CYS A 301 -14.96 12.92 -37.89
N LEU A 302 -14.55 12.96 -39.15
CA LEU A 302 -15.42 13.36 -40.23
C LEU A 302 -16.35 12.21 -40.64
N PRO A 303 -17.69 12.32 -40.47
CA PRO A 303 -18.62 11.32 -40.98
C PRO A 303 -18.58 11.24 -42.50
N ALA A 304 -18.74 10.06 -43.07
CA ALA A 304 -18.81 9.89 -44.52
C ALA A 304 -19.96 10.71 -45.12
N GLY A 305 -19.64 11.53 -46.10
CA GLY A 305 -20.62 12.38 -46.77
C GLY A 305 -20.99 13.68 -46.05
N SER A 306 -20.40 13.97 -44.88
CA SER A 306 -20.63 15.22 -44.16
C SER A 306 -19.78 16.39 -44.67
N THR A 307 -20.21 17.60 -44.39
CA THR A 307 -19.42 18.81 -44.71
C THR A 307 -18.32 19.03 -43.71
N THR A 308 -17.11 19.35 -44.14
CA THR A 308 -15.96 19.67 -43.29
C THR A 308 -16.08 21.00 -42.55
N LEU A 309 -17.14 21.77 -42.82
CA LEU A 309 -17.21 23.18 -42.40
C LEU A 309 -16.98 23.34 -40.89
N VAL A 310 -17.64 22.53 -40.10
CA VAL A 310 -17.54 22.61 -38.64
C VAL A 310 -16.12 22.27 -38.16
N LEU A 311 -15.52 21.20 -38.67
CA LEU A 311 -14.16 20.79 -38.30
C LEU A 311 -13.14 21.83 -38.76
N ALA A 312 -13.31 22.35 -40.01
CA ALA A 312 -12.41 23.37 -40.56
C ALA A 312 -12.47 24.66 -39.75
N GLN A 313 -13.66 25.15 -39.40
CA GLN A 313 -13.84 26.32 -38.55
C GLN A 313 -13.18 26.16 -37.17
N LYS A 314 -13.31 24.98 -36.56
CA LYS A 314 -12.67 24.71 -35.28
C LYS A 314 -11.14 24.69 -35.39
N LEU A 315 -10.59 24.07 -36.46
CA LEU A 315 -9.15 24.13 -36.74
C LEU A 315 -8.65 25.56 -36.96
N GLU A 316 -9.40 26.40 -37.72
CA GLU A 316 -9.06 27.80 -37.92
C GLU A 316 -9.07 28.60 -36.59
N THR A 317 -10.02 28.32 -35.70
CA THR A 317 -10.03 28.90 -34.36
C THR A 317 -8.77 28.50 -33.57
N TRP A 318 -8.37 27.23 -33.63
CA TRP A 318 -7.14 26.79 -32.99
C TRP A 318 -5.87 27.35 -33.65
N MET A 319 -5.85 27.52 -34.98
CA MET A 319 -4.74 28.18 -35.68
C MET A 319 -4.55 29.64 -35.25
N THR A 320 -5.64 30.33 -34.90
CA THR A 320 -5.57 31.68 -34.31
C THR A 320 -5.02 31.65 -32.89
N LYS A 321 -5.39 30.63 -32.09
CA LYS A 321 -4.93 30.46 -30.71
C LYS A 321 -3.48 29.97 -30.63
N TYR A 322 -3.06 29.13 -31.58
CA TYR A 322 -1.74 28.50 -31.65
C TYR A 322 -1.08 28.78 -33.02
N PRO A 323 -0.62 30.01 -33.27
CA PRO A 323 -0.07 30.37 -34.56
C PRO A 323 1.25 29.66 -34.87
N GLY A 324 1.37 29.17 -36.10
CA GLY A 324 2.58 28.49 -36.55
C GLY A 324 2.78 27.07 -35.97
N GLU A 325 1.70 26.42 -35.54
CA GLU A 325 1.74 25.02 -35.08
C GLU A 325 1.59 24.04 -36.28
N PRO A 326 2.63 23.29 -36.67
CA PRO A 326 2.60 22.43 -37.87
C PRO A 326 1.54 21.33 -37.78
N ALA A 327 1.20 20.86 -36.60
CA ALA A 327 0.19 19.83 -36.40
C ALA A 327 -1.20 20.26 -36.88
N LEU A 328 -1.54 21.56 -36.77
CA LEU A 328 -2.79 22.11 -37.25
C LEU A 328 -2.83 22.13 -38.78
N SER A 329 -1.72 22.53 -39.43
CA SER A 329 -1.59 22.48 -40.88
C SER A 329 -1.68 21.06 -41.42
N LEU A 330 -1.13 20.07 -40.73
CA LEU A 330 -1.24 18.65 -41.06
C LEU A 330 -2.70 18.19 -40.97
N ALA A 331 -3.38 18.50 -39.85
CA ALA A 331 -4.78 18.13 -39.62
C ALA A 331 -5.70 18.76 -40.69
N LEU A 332 -5.49 20.03 -40.99
CA LEU A 332 -6.23 20.74 -42.06
C LEU A 332 -5.97 20.10 -43.43
N GLY A 333 -4.72 19.77 -43.73
CA GLY A 333 -4.34 19.10 -44.99
C GLY A 333 -5.05 17.76 -45.17
N LYS A 334 -5.10 16.93 -44.12
CA LYS A 334 -5.83 15.66 -44.13
C LYS A 334 -7.34 15.85 -44.31
N LEU A 335 -7.91 16.79 -43.58
CA LEU A 335 -9.34 17.12 -43.68
C LEU A 335 -9.72 17.58 -45.07
N CYS A 336 -8.93 18.47 -45.67
CA CYS A 336 -9.14 18.98 -47.06
C CYS A 336 -8.98 17.85 -48.09
N LEU A 337 -8.06 16.90 -47.87
CA LEU A 337 -7.92 15.72 -48.72
C LEU A 337 -9.19 14.86 -48.72
N ALA A 338 -9.75 14.60 -47.55
CA ALA A 338 -10.98 13.81 -47.40
C ALA A 338 -12.17 14.42 -48.12
N GLN A 339 -12.17 15.75 -48.25
CA GLN A 339 -13.21 16.52 -48.94
C GLN A 339 -12.87 16.90 -50.40
N LYS A 340 -11.81 16.31 -50.95
CA LYS A 340 -11.38 16.57 -52.33
C LYS A 340 -11.02 18.04 -52.61
N LEU A 341 -10.66 18.80 -51.56
CA LEU A 341 -10.20 20.19 -51.67
C LEU A 341 -8.68 20.22 -51.96
N TRP A 342 -8.31 19.69 -53.12
CA TRP A 342 -6.94 19.36 -53.50
C TRP A 342 -5.93 20.50 -53.30
N GLY A 343 -6.26 21.71 -53.75
CA GLY A 343 -5.38 22.87 -53.69
C GLY A 343 -5.07 23.29 -52.23
N LYS A 344 -6.10 23.35 -51.37
CA LYS A 344 -5.94 23.70 -49.95
C LYS A 344 -5.21 22.61 -49.19
N SER A 345 -5.51 21.33 -49.50
CA SER A 345 -4.79 20.20 -48.97
C SER A 345 -3.30 20.25 -49.30
N LYS A 346 -2.95 20.39 -50.58
CA LYS A 346 -1.57 20.45 -51.06
C LYS A 346 -0.79 21.60 -50.38
N SER A 347 -1.35 22.81 -50.35
CA SER A 347 -0.70 23.96 -49.71
C SER A 347 -0.44 23.75 -48.22
N SER A 348 -1.43 23.22 -47.46
CA SER A 348 -1.31 22.95 -46.04
C SER A 348 -0.26 21.88 -45.75
N LEU A 349 -0.24 20.79 -46.53
CA LEU A 349 0.74 19.69 -46.34
C LEU A 349 2.16 20.14 -46.71
N GLN A 350 2.31 20.91 -47.79
CA GLN A 350 3.61 21.48 -48.18
C GLN A 350 4.16 22.44 -47.12
N SER A 351 3.31 23.21 -46.45
CA SER A 351 3.76 24.06 -45.34
C SER A 351 4.38 23.24 -44.21
N VAL A 352 3.79 22.09 -43.85
CA VAL A 352 4.31 21.16 -42.84
C VAL A 352 5.70 20.62 -43.22
N VAL A 353 5.87 20.23 -44.50
CA VAL A 353 7.16 19.67 -45.00
C VAL A 353 8.26 20.73 -44.92
N ARG A 354 7.94 21.99 -45.26
CA ARG A 354 8.90 23.12 -45.30
C ARG A 354 9.21 23.66 -43.90
N ASP A 355 8.31 23.50 -42.95
CA ASP A 355 8.49 24.05 -41.60
C ASP A 355 9.60 23.32 -40.85
N PHE A 356 10.57 24.08 -40.35
CA PHE A 356 11.67 23.56 -39.56
C PHE A 356 11.22 23.05 -38.16
N LYS A 357 10.09 23.54 -37.64
CA LYS A 357 9.50 23.09 -36.37
C LYS A 357 8.84 21.70 -36.47
N SER A 358 8.52 21.28 -37.68
CA SER A 358 7.87 19.99 -37.91
C SER A 358 8.80 18.83 -37.50
N LYS A 359 8.29 17.97 -36.62
CA LYS A 359 8.99 16.74 -36.23
C LYS A 359 9.15 15.80 -37.43
N PRO A 360 10.22 14.98 -37.49
CA PRO A 360 10.41 14.08 -38.62
C PRO A 360 9.20 13.16 -38.88
N ALA A 361 8.60 12.58 -37.84
CA ALA A 361 7.40 11.74 -37.98
C ALA A 361 6.23 12.53 -38.62
N MET A 362 6.05 13.81 -38.30
CA MET A 362 5.01 14.68 -38.88
C MET A 362 5.29 14.99 -40.34
N LYS A 363 6.54 15.22 -40.70
CA LYS A 363 6.94 15.40 -42.15
C LYS A 363 6.71 14.12 -42.93
N ALA A 364 7.04 12.98 -42.39
CA ALA A 364 6.78 11.67 -43.01
C ALA A 364 5.27 11.46 -43.24
N GLU A 365 4.46 11.81 -42.27
CA GLU A 365 2.99 11.74 -42.38
C GLU A 365 2.41 12.75 -43.41
N ALA A 366 2.98 13.94 -43.49
CA ALA A 366 2.63 14.92 -44.54
C ALA A 366 2.97 14.41 -45.94
N HIS A 367 4.15 13.81 -46.13
CA HIS A 367 4.53 13.15 -47.38
C HIS A 367 3.61 12.00 -47.75
N MET A 368 3.26 11.12 -46.76
CA MET A 368 2.29 10.03 -46.96
C MET A 368 0.92 10.57 -47.43
N THR A 369 0.49 11.71 -46.85
CA THR A 369 -0.80 12.33 -47.20
C THR A 369 -0.73 13.00 -48.55
N LEU A 370 0.40 13.64 -48.92
CA LEU A 370 0.64 14.18 -50.26
C LEU A 370 0.66 13.06 -51.33
N ALA A 371 1.24 11.92 -51.03
CA ALA A 371 1.21 10.77 -51.93
C ALA A 371 -0.23 10.32 -52.24
N LYS A 372 -1.08 10.20 -51.21
CA LYS A 372 -2.51 9.88 -51.38
C LYS A 372 -3.25 10.97 -52.15
N LEU A 373 -2.87 12.23 -52.02
CA LEU A 373 -3.43 13.32 -52.80
C LEU A 373 -3.07 13.18 -54.29
N HIS A 374 -1.79 12.88 -54.61
CA HIS A 374 -1.33 12.66 -55.98
C HIS A 374 -1.96 11.41 -56.61
N GLU A 375 -2.17 10.34 -55.84
CA GLU A 375 -2.96 9.17 -56.30
C GLU A 375 -4.39 9.54 -56.68
N ALA A 376 -5.07 10.36 -55.87
CA ALA A 376 -6.42 10.83 -56.13
C ALA A 376 -6.51 11.74 -57.37
N LEU A 377 -5.42 12.44 -57.70
CA LEU A 377 -5.26 13.23 -58.89
C LEU A 377 -4.80 12.45 -60.11
N GLN A 378 -4.58 11.13 -59.99
CA GLN A 378 -4.06 10.26 -61.04
C GLN A 378 -2.63 10.65 -61.51
N GLU A 379 -1.79 11.10 -60.56
CA GLU A 379 -0.38 11.49 -60.77
C GLU A 379 0.53 10.42 -60.11
N PRO A 380 0.73 9.24 -60.70
CA PRO A 380 1.41 8.12 -60.05
C PRO A 380 2.91 8.37 -59.82
N THR A 381 3.57 9.16 -60.66
CA THR A 381 5.00 9.47 -60.57
C THR A 381 5.27 10.32 -59.32
N GLU A 382 4.49 11.36 -59.12
CA GLU A 382 4.54 12.25 -57.98
C GLU A 382 4.17 11.52 -56.70
N ALA A 383 3.15 10.66 -56.75
CA ALA A 383 2.75 9.82 -55.62
C ALA A 383 3.91 8.90 -55.17
N ALA A 384 4.59 8.23 -56.11
CA ALA A 384 5.72 7.37 -55.81
C ALA A 384 6.91 8.12 -55.19
N GLU A 385 7.17 9.36 -55.65
CA GLU A 385 8.21 10.21 -55.08
C GLU A 385 7.88 10.58 -53.63
N GLN A 386 6.65 11.00 -53.35
CA GLN A 386 6.22 11.33 -52.00
C GLN A 386 6.26 10.12 -51.06
N TYR A 387 5.87 8.92 -51.49
CA TYR A 387 6.02 7.69 -50.72
C TYR A 387 7.48 7.38 -50.41
N LYS A 388 8.38 7.53 -51.38
CA LYS A 388 9.82 7.36 -51.21
C LYS A 388 10.38 8.28 -50.14
N LEU A 389 10.02 9.57 -50.16
CA LEU A 389 10.43 10.57 -49.17
C LEU A 389 9.91 10.23 -47.77
N ALA A 390 8.64 9.80 -47.65
CA ALA A 390 8.09 9.36 -46.38
C ALA A 390 8.85 8.15 -45.83
N ALA A 391 9.10 7.14 -46.67
CA ALA A 391 9.84 5.92 -46.27
C ALA A 391 11.27 6.24 -45.82
N GLN A 392 11.97 7.16 -46.50
CA GLN A 392 13.31 7.60 -46.12
C GLN A 392 13.31 8.24 -44.72
N ILE A 393 12.34 9.09 -44.42
CA ILE A 393 12.22 9.72 -43.11
C ILE A 393 11.89 8.67 -42.02
N TYR A 394 10.96 7.76 -42.28
CA TYR A 394 10.64 6.67 -41.33
C TYR A 394 11.81 5.75 -41.05
N ALA A 395 12.70 5.52 -42.02
CA ALA A 395 13.90 4.72 -41.84
C ALA A 395 14.96 5.41 -40.95
N THR A 396 14.85 6.71 -40.72
CA THR A 396 15.80 7.50 -39.89
C THR A 396 15.28 7.79 -38.47
N ILE A 397 14.04 7.44 -38.17
CA ILE A 397 13.41 7.61 -36.85
C ILE A 397 13.51 6.29 -36.08
#